data_b99b8e7551da49f3a2f9d59a6cf981f1
#
_entry.id   b99b8e7551da49f3a2f9d59a6cf981f1
#
_cell.length_a   1.000
_cell.length_b   1.000
_cell.length_c   1.000
_cell.angle_alpha   90.00
_cell.angle_beta   90.00
_cell.angle_gamma   90.00
#
_symmetry.space_group_name_H-M   'P 1'
#
loop_
_entity.id
_entity.type
_entity.pdbx_description
1 polymer ?
#
loop_
_entity_poly.entity_id
_entity_poly.type
_entity_poly.pdbx_seq_one_letter_code
_entity_poly.pdbx_strand_id
1 'polypeptide(L)' 'MTEEDRDEMRQRFQEEELLQGAGFEPAPDDGAELWVRREDGLLALYTRPEALAEARKGGTS' A
#
# COMPACT_ATOMS: atom_id res chain seq x y z
N MET A 1 -8.18 24.68 -2.44
CA MET A 1 -7.76 23.49 -1.73
C MET A 1 -7.84 23.72 -0.23
N THR A 2 -8.58 22.89 0.44
CA THR A 2 -8.69 22.97 1.88
C THR A 2 -7.59 22.15 2.54
N GLU A 3 -7.35 22.39 3.81
CA GLU A 3 -6.35 21.64 4.56
C GLU A 3 -6.65 20.16 4.61
N GLU A 4 -7.93 19.81 4.59
CA GLU A 4 -8.37 18.41 4.61
C GLU A 4 -7.88 17.66 3.37
N ASP A 5 -7.95 18.30 2.21
CA ASP A 5 -7.47 17.67 0.97
C ASP A 5 -5.97 17.42 1.00
N ARG A 6 -5.23 18.34 1.60
CA ARG A 6 -3.78 18.16 1.73
C ARG A 6 -3.43 17.01 2.63
N ASP A 7 -4.15 16.86 3.73
CA ASP A 7 -3.91 15.76 4.67
C ASP A 7 -4.21 14.42 4.04
N GLU A 8 -5.30 14.32 3.27
CA GLU A 8 -5.63 13.09 2.57
C GLU A 8 -4.56 12.72 1.54
N MET A 9 -4.09 13.69 0.78
CA MET A 9 -3.04 13.44 -0.20
C MET A 9 -1.75 13.00 0.47
N ARG A 10 -1.42 13.62 1.60
CA ARG A 10 -0.22 13.27 2.34
C ARG A 10 -0.32 11.84 2.90
N GLN A 11 -1.48 11.47 3.43
CA GLN A 11 -1.69 10.13 3.93
C GLN A 11 -1.56 9.09 2.82
N ARG A 12 -2.17 9.34 1.68
CA ARG A 12 -2.07 8.45 0.53
C ARG A 12 -0.63 8.27 0.09
N PHE A 13 0.09 9.36 0.03
CA PHE A 13 1.49 9.33 -0.38
C PHE A 13 2.32 8.51 0.60
N GLN A 14 2.11 8.71 1.89
CA GLN A 14 2.82 7.95 2.91
C GLN A 14 2.47 6.47 2.87
N GLU A 15 1.21 6.16 2.65
CA GLU A 15 0.77 4.79 2.55
C GLU A 15 1.38 4.10 1.33
N GLU A 16 1.42 4.79 0.20
CA GLU A 16 2.03 4.24 -1.01
C GLU A 16 3.53 4.00 -0.81
N GLU A 17 4.22 4.93 -0.20
CA GLU A 17 5.63 4.75 0.10
C GLU A 17 5.87 3.56 1.03
N LEU A 18 5.03 3.42 2.03
CA LEU A 18 5.12 2.31 2.96
C LEU A 18 4.90 0.97 2.24
N LEU A 19 3.90 0.92 1.38
CA LEU A 19 3.57 -0.28 0.62
C LEU A 19 4.68 -0.63 -0.35
N GLN A 20 5.19 0.35 -1.08
CA GLN A 20 6.30 0.12 -2.01
C GLN A 20 7.54 -0.34 -1.28
N GLY A 21 7.82 0.26 -0.14
CA GLY A 21 8.95 -0.15 0.69
C GLY A 21 8.83 -1.57 1.21
N ALA A 22 7.62 -2.06 1.37
CA ALA A 22 7.37 -3.42 1.82
C ALA A 22 7.34 -4.43 0.65
N GLY A 23 7.48 -3.96 -0.57
CA GLY A 23 7.48 -4.84 -1.74
C GLY A 23 6.12 -5.00 -2.40
N PHE A 24 5.15 -4.18 -2.02
CA PHE A 24 3.84 -4.21 -2.65
C PHE A 24 3.81 -3.36 -3.91
N GLU A 25 3.02 -3.79 -4.87
CA GLU A 25 2.80 -3.03 -6.09
C GLU A 25 1.30 -2.88 -6.32
N PRO A 26 0.84 -1.75 -6.88
CA PRO A 26 -0.58 -1.59 -7.19
C PRO A 26 -0.99 -2.53 -8.31
N ALA A 27 -2.12 -3.20 -8.12
CA ALA A 27 -2.64 -4.07 -9.16
C ALA A 27 -3.13 -3.25 -10.35
N PRO A 28 -2.77 -3.64 -11.58
CA PRO A 28 -3.11 -2.82 -12.75
C PRO A 28 -4.58 -2.79 -13.12
N ASP A 29 -5.35 -3.76 -12.63
CA ASP A 29 -6.73 -3.92 -13.09
C ASP A 29 -7.78 -3.15 -12.31
N ASP A 30 -7.51 -2.77 -11.07
CA ASP A 30 -8.55 -2.20 -10.21
C ASP A 30 -8.17 -0.92 -9.50
N GLY A 31 -7.45 -0.07 -10.15
CA GLY A 31 -7.09 1.19 -9.53
C GLY A 31 -6.33 0.98 -8.24
N ALA A 32 -6.69 1.70 -7.18
CA ALA A 32 -5.85 1.79 -6.00
C ALA A 32 -6.24 0.86 -4.86
N GLU A 33 -7.19 -0.04 -5.06
CA GLU A 33 -7.70 -0.83 -3.93
C GLU A 33 -7.03 -2.17 -3.72
N LEU A 34 -6.44 -2.74 -4.76
CA LEU A 34 -5.77 -4.02 -4.65
C LEU A 34 -4.27 -3.86 -4.81
N TRP A 35 -3.54 -4.57 -3.98
CA TRP A 35 -2.09 -4.56 -4.01
C TRP A 35 -1.58 -5.98 -4.13
N VAL A 36 -0.49 -6.16 -4.83
CA VAL A 36 0.13 -7.46 -5.02
C VAL A 36 1.52 -7.47 -4.42
N ARG A 37 1.89 -8.59 -3.83
CA ARG A 37 3.23 -8.79 -3.33
C ARG A 37 3.71 -10.16 -3.79
N ARG A 38 4.94 -10.21 -4.24
CA ARG A 38 5.56 -11.46 -4.64
C ARG A 38 6.16 -12.15 -3.42
N GLU A 39 5.65 -13.33 -3.13
CA GLU A 39 6.16 -14.15 -2.03
C GLU A 39 6.52 -15.52 -2.56
N ASP A 40 7.78 -15.91 -2.42
CA ASP A 40 8.29 -17.23 -2.83
C ASP A 40 7.93 -17.60 -4.27
N GLY A 41 7.96 -16.62 -5.17
CA GLY A 41 7.61 -16.83 -6.56
C GLY A 41 6.13 -16.82 -6.85
N LEU A 42 5.28 -16.60 -5.86
CA LEU A 42 3.85 -16.51 -6.01
C LEU A 42 3.38 -15.07 -5.79
N LEU A 43 2.34 -14.69 -6.53
CA LEU A 43 1.74 -13.38 -6.35
C LEU A 43 0.59 -13.48 -5.35
N ALA A 44 0.69 -12.72 -4.29
CA ALA A 44 -0.37 -12.64 -3.29
C ALA A 44 -1.14 -11.34 -3.46
N LEU A 45 -2.46 -11.43 -3.46
CA LEU A 45 -3.32 -10.28 -3.58
C LEU A 45 -3.79 -9.82 -2.19
N TYR A 46 -3.68 -8.51 -1.97
CA TYR A 46 -4.09 -7.90 -0.71
C TYR A 46 -4.98 -6.71 -0.98
N THR A 47 -5.96 -6.50 -0.11
CA THR A 47 -6.68 -5.24 -0.12
C THR A 47 -5.81 -4.17 0.51
N ARG A 48 -6.16 -2.90 0.28
CA ARG A 48 -5.37 -1.79 0.82
C ARG A 48 -5.18 -1.87 2.33
N PRO A 49 -6.23 -2.06 3.15
CA PRO A 49 -6.03 -2.16 4.59
C PRO A 49 -5.20 -3.37 4.99
N GLU A 50 -5.35 -4.49 4.30
CA GLU A 50 -4.54 -5.67 4.59
C GLU A 50 -3.09 -5.46 4.21
N ALA A 51 -2.83 -4.87 3.06
CA ALA A 51 -1.47 -4.58 2.64
C ALA A 51 -0.79 -3.62 3.61
N LEU A 52 -1.52 -2.61 4.06
CA LEU A 52 -0.99 -1.65 5.03
C LEU A 52 -0.66 -2.34 6.36
N ALA A 53 -1.52 -3.23 6.81
CA ALA A 53 -1.26 -3.97 8.04
C ALA A 53 -0.01 -4.82 7.92
N GLU A 54 0.16 -5.50 6.80
CA GLU A 54 1.35 -6.31 6.56
C GLU A 54 2.61 -5.46 6.44
N ALA A 55 2.50 -4.32 5.76
CA ALA A 55 3.63 -3.41 5.62
C ALA A 55 4.08 -2.86 6.98
N ARG A 56 3.12 -2.54 7.84
CA ARG A 56 3.42 -2.06 9.18
C ARG A 56 4.06 -3.14 10.04
N LYS A 57 3.61 -4.37 9.90
CA LYS A 57 4.21 -5.49 10.61
C LYS A 57 5.66 -5.71 10.18
N GLY A 58 5.90 -5.68 8.89
CA GLY A 58 7.24 -5.88 8.37
C GLY A 58 8.17 -4.71 8.61
N GLY A 59 7.60 -3.50 8.74
CA GLY A 59 8.38 -2.29 8.91
C GLY A 59 8.74 -1.96 10.36
N THR A 60 8.12 -2.63 11.30
CA THR A 60 8.42 -2.40 12.71
C THR A 60 9.57 -3.31 13.14
N SER A 61 10.69 -2.76 13.14
CA SER A 61 11.83 -3.47 13.70
C SER A 61 11.90 -3.22 15.19
#